data_8fba8860194db232bb4cee00a01ddc92
#
_entry.id   8fba8860194db232bb4cee00a01ddc92
#
_cell.length_a   1.000
_cell.length_b   1.000
_cell.length_c   1.000
_cell.angle_alpha   90.00
_cell.angle_beta   90.00
_cell.angle_gamma   90.00
#
_symmetry.space_group_name_H-M   'P 1'
#
loop_
_entity.id
_entity.type
_entity.pdbx_description
1 polymer ?
#
loop_
_entity_poly.entity_id
_entity_poly.type
_entity_poly.pdbx_seq_one_letter_code
_entity_poly.pdbx_strand_id
1 'polypeptide(L)'
;MKSEIVKTLFIRFLSSLLTLFLLVSFLFIIIRLSPGDPTDKYISAKLGSELSERITEKFSLNQPVTEQYLSFVSNVFSGDMGVSYNYRLPVFEVIWEYFSFTLVFASISFILQMSLSIWLALWVIKKRKKWLDKFVTNSSLFIYSIPAFVLGVALIYIFSVNLNLFPISGLKSLDYDNLPFFSQVLDKIHHLVLPLITLTAAGVALFYKYIKESMDDVLNQTFVINLKSVRSE
;
A
#
# COMPACT_ATOMS: atom_id res chain seq x y z
N MET A 1 -33.60 -15.25 0.80
CA MET A 1 -32.24 -14.97 1.33
C MET A 1 -31.17 -14.83 0.22
N LYS A 2 -30.98 -15.81 -0.70
CA LYS A 2 -29.99 -15.66 -1.81
C LYS A 2 -30.28 -14.50 -2.77
N SER A 3 -31.54 -14.26 -3.13
CA SER A 3 -31.96 -13.17 -4.03
C SER A 3 -31.66 -11.79 -3.44
N GLU A 4 -31.89 -11.58 -2.16
CA GLU A 4 -31.59 -10.31 -1.48
C GLU A 4 -30.09 -10.02 -1.39
N ILE A 5 -29.27 -11.06 -1.17
CA ILE A 5 -27.82 -10.92 -1.16
C ILE A 5 -27.31 -10.51 -2.55
N VAL A 6 -27.77 -11.18 -3.60
CA VAL A 6 -27.38 -10.85 -4.99
C VAL A 6 -27.78 -9.42 -5.35
N LYS A 7 -29.02 -9.00 -5.02
CA LYS A 7 -29.50 -7.63 -5.24
C LYS A 7 -28.64 -6.61 -4.50
N THR A 8 -28.32 -6.88 -3.25
CA THR A 8 -27.47 -5.97 -2.43
C THR A 8 -26.06 -5.87 -3.00
N LEU A 9 -25.46 -6.99 -3.43
CA LEU A 9 -24.13 -6.98 -4.06
C LEU A 9 -24.13 -6.22 -5.39
N PHE A 10 -25.18 -6.41 -6.21
CA PHE A 10 -25.33 -5.69 -7.48
C PHE A 10 -25.47 -4.18 -7.28
N ILE A 11 -26.30 -3.74 -6.33
CA ILE A 11 -26.46 -2.33 -6.01
C ILE A 11 -25.13 -1.72 -5.49
N ARG A 12 -24.42 -2.44 -4.64
CA ARG A 12 -23.10 -1.99 -4.14
C ARG A 12 -22.07 -1.90 -5.26
N PHE A 13 -22.04 -2.87 -6.16
CA PHE A 13 -21.16 -2.83 -7.32
C PHE A 13 -21.46 -1.62 -8.22
N LEU A 14 -22.73 -1.39 -8.54
CA LEU A 14 -23.15 -0.25 -9.37
C LEU A 14 -22.85 1.09 -8.70
N SER A 15 -23.10 1.21 -7.40
CA SER A 15 -22.75 2.43 -6.64
C SER A 15 -21.24 2.67 -6.58
N SER A 16 -20.42 1.61 -6.48
CA SER A 16 -18.96 1.73 -6.51
C SER A 16 -18.46 2.19 -7.88
N LEU A 17 -19.04 1.67 -8.98
CA LEU A 17 -18.71 2.13 -10.33
C LEU A 17 -19.09 3.58 -10.54
N LEU A 18 -20.28 3.99 -10.09
CA LEU A 18 -20.71 5.38 -10.17
C LEU A 18 -19.78 6.31 -9.38
N THR A 19 -19.40 5.91 -8.16
CA THR A 19 -18.46 6.68 -7.34
C THR A 19 -17.10 6.81 -8.03
N LEU A 20 -16.58 5.73 -8.58
CA LEU A 20 -15.32 5.74 -9.32
C LEU A 20 -15.41 6.67 -10.54
N PHE A 21 -16.47 6.57 -11.32
CA PHE A 21 -16.70 7.45 -12.48
C PHE A 21 -16.75 8.93 -12.08
N LEU A 22 -17.49 9.26 -11.01
CA LEU A 22 -17.57 10.63 -10.50
C LEU A 22 -16.22 11.15 -10.00
N LEU A 23 -15.44 10.32 -9.30
CA LEU A 23 -14.10 10.68 -8.83
C LEU A 23 -13.15 10.96 -10.00
N VAL A 24 -13.14 10.10 -11.00
CA VAL A 24 -12.28 10.26 -12.18
C VAL A 24 -12.67 11.51 -12.98
N SER A 25 -13.97 11.75 -13.15
CA SER A 25 -14.49 12.96 -13.81
C SER A 25 -14.11 14.23 -13.04
N PHE A 26 -14.23 14.20 -11.72
CA PHE A 26 -13.88 15.32 -10.86
C PHE A 26 -12.36 15.61 -10.91
N LEU A 27 -11.52 14.58 -10.89
CA LEU A 27 -10.07 14.73 -11.05
C LEU A 27 -9.72 15.32 -12.43
N PHE A 28 -10.37 14.87 -13.51
CA PHE A 28 -10.19 15.44 -14.83
C PHE A 28 -10.48 16.95 -14.83
N ILE A 29 -11.63 17.37 -14.26
CA ILE A 29 -12.03 18.77 -14.18
C ILE A 29 -11.01 19.59 -13.37
N ILE A 30 -10.58 19.11 -12.20
CA ILE A 30 -9.60 19.81 -11.35
C ILE A 30 -8.26 20.01 -12.10
N ILE A 31 -7.78 18.98 -12.79
CA ILE A 31 -6.52 19.06 -13.53
C ILE A 31 -6.66 20.12 -14.65
N ARG A 32 -7.82 20.22 -15.30
CA ARG A 32 -8.06 21.22 -16.36
C ARG A 32 -8.29 22.62 -15.85
N LEU A 33 -8.81 22.80 -14.65
CA LEU A 33 -8.96 24.09 -13.99
C LEU A 33 -7.68 24.57 -13.31
N SER A 34 -6.68 23.69 -13.14
CA SER A 34 -5.39 24.05 -12.55
C SER A 34 -4.65 25.06 -13.42
N PRO A 35 -4.06 26.13 -12.84
CA PRO A 35 -3.28 27.08 -13.62
C PRO A 35 -2.07 26.41 -14.27
N GLY A 36 -1.85 26.71 -15.55
CA GLY A 36 -0.86 26.08 -16.42
C GLY A 36 -1.48 25.01 -17.31
N ASP A 37 -1.02 24.93 -18.57
CA ASP A 37 -1.50 23.92 -19.51
C ASP A 37 -0.85 22.56 -19.17
N PRO A 38 -1.64 21.54 -18.76
CA PRO A 38 -1.07 20.20 -18.56
C PRO A 38 -0.42 19.65 -19.84
N THR A 39 -0.79 20.18 -21.00
CA THR A 39 -0.23 19.76 -22.29
C THR A 39 1.19 20.28 -22.49
N ASP A 40 1.55 21.43 -21.91
CA ASP A 40 2.92 21.98 -21.97
C ASP A 40 3.95 20.98 -21.43
N LYS A 41 3.53 20.16 -20.47
CA LYS A 41 4.39 19.10 -19.90
C LYS A 41 4.64 17.95 -20.88
N TYR A 42 3.72 17.69 -21.79
CA TYR A 42 3.90 16.70 -22.87
C TYR A 42 4.66 17.28 -24.07
N ILE A 43 4.53 18.60 -24.31
CA ILE A 43 5.13 19.33 -25.43
C ILE A 43 6.55 19.84 -25.09
N SER A 44 7.06 19.57 -23.87
CA SER A 44 8.40 20.01 -23.50
C SER A 44 9.46 19.49 -24.50
N ALA A 45 10.48 20.30 -24.80
CA ALA A 45 11.55 20.08 -25.79
C ALA A 45 12.34 18.75 -25.66
N LYS A 46 12.02 17.92 -24.68
CA LYS A 46 12.60 16.58 -24.46
C LYS A 46 11.80 15.45 -25.13
N LEU A 47 10.58 15.71 -25.61
CA LEU A 47 9.82 14.79 -26.43
C LEU A 47 10.15 15.07 -27.89
N GLY A 48 10.46 14.03 -28.64
CA GLY A 48 10.51 14.17 -30.10
C GLY A 48 9.18 14.72 -30.63
N SER A 49 9.20 15.64 -31.59
CA SER A 49 8.01 16.29 -32.13
C SER A 49 6.90 15.29 -32.51
N GLU A 50 7.27 14.15 -33.05
CA GLU A 50 6.34 13.09 -33.47
C GLU A 50 5.55 12.46 -32.31
N LEU A 51 6.17 12.23 -31.17
CA LEU A 51 5.46 11.67 -29.99
C LEU A 51 4.53 12.71 -29.35
N SER A 52 4.96 13.98 -29.35
CA SER A 52 4.14 15.09 -28.87
C SER A 52 2.88 15.27 -29.72
N GLU A 53 3.03 15.25 -31.06
CA GLU A 53 1.90 15.34 -32.00
C GLU A 53 0.92 14.17 -31.80
N ARG A 54 1.40 12.95 -31.75
CA ARG A 54 0.57 11.75 -31.52
C ARG A 54 -0.22 11.81 -30.21
N ILE A 55 0.38 12.30 -29.12
CA ILE A 55 -0.29 12.47 -27.83
C ILE A 55 -1.35 13.56 -27.94
N THR A 56 -1.01 14.70 -28.54
CA THR A 56 -1.90 15.83 -28.72
C THR A 56 -3.15 15.45 -29.55
N GLU A 57 -2.95 14.72 -30.62
CA GLU A 57 -4.03 14.26 -31.50
C GLU A 57 -4.87 13.19 -30.84
N LYS A 58 -4.25 12.17 -30.23
CA LYS A 58 -4.94 11.04 -29.58
C LYS A 58 -5.84 11.46 -28.40
N PHE A 59 -5.42 12.45 -27.63
CA PHE A 59 -6.19 12.95 -26.48
C PHE A 59 -6.96 14.24 -26.77
N SER A 60 -7.02 14.64 -28.04
CA SER A 60 -7.73 15.84 -28.50
C SER A 60 -7.35 17.10 -27.71
N LEU A 61 -6.05 17.23 -27.34
CA LEU A 61 -5.58 18.27 -26.42
C LEU A 61 -5.76 19.70 -26.99
N ASN A 62 -5.88 19.85 -28.29
CA ASN A 62 -6.16 21.12 -28.97
C ASN A 62 -7.67 21.42 -29.10
N GLN A 63 -8.53 20.53 -28.63
CA GLN A 63 -9.97 20.68 -28.73
C GLN A 63 -10.59 21.30 -27.46
N PRO A 64 -11.84 21.76 -27.49
CA PRO A 64 -12.56 22.21 -26.31
C PRO A 64 -12.55 21.15 -25.18
N VAL A 65 -12.58 21.61 -23.92
CA VAL A 65 -12.50 20.72 -22.73
C VAL A 65 -13.56 19.62 -22.74
N THR A 66 -14.73 19.89 -23.29
CA THR A 66 -15.81 18.90 -23.46
C THR A 66 -15.41 17.74 -24.37
N GLU A 67 -14.79 18.04 -25.50
CA GLU A 67 -14.30 17.01 -26.44
C GLU A 67 -13.13 16.22 -25.85
N GLN A 68 -12.24 16.91 -25.14
CA GLN A 68 -11.16 16.25 -24.40
C GLN A 68 -11.71 15.28 -23.34
N TYR A 69 -12.78 15.66 -22.61
CA TYR A 69 -13.42 14.80 -21.64
C TYR A 69 -14.07 13.57 -22.28
N LEU A 70 -14.79 13.75 -23.39
CA LEU A 70 -15.41 12.64 -24.11
C LEU A 70 -14.35 11.69 -24.68
N SER A 71 -13.28 12.21 -25.24
CA SER A 71 -12.12 11.43 -25.71
C SER A 71 -11.47 10.65 -24.57
N PHE A 72 -11.23 11.31 -23.44
CA PHE A 72 -10.68 10.68 -22.25
C PHE A 72 -11.56 9.52 -21.76
N VAL A 73 -12.86 9.74 -21.59
CA VAL A 73 -13.80 8.69 -21.16
C VAL A 73 -13.83 7.53 -22.16
N SER A 74 -13.92 7.82 -23.46
CA SER A 74 -13.91 6.80 -24.52
C SER A 74 -12.63 5.95 -24.49
N ASN A 75 -11.47 6.59 -24.35
CA ASN A 75 -10.18 5.91 -24.30
C ASN A 75 -10.06 5.02 -23.06
N VAL A 76 -10.49 5.49 -21.89
CA VAL A 76 -10.49 4.70 -20.66
C VAL A 76 -11.38 3.45 -20.79
N PHE A 77 -12.58 3.59 -21.37
CA PHE A 77 -13.45 2.44 -21.64
C PHE A 77 -12.90 1.47 -22.68
N SER A 78 -12.06 1.95 -23.58
CA SER A 78 -11.35 1.11 -24.57
C SER A 78 -10.09 0.45 -24.00
N GLY A 79 -9.76 0.70 -22.72
CA GLY A 79 -8.57 0.18 -22.06
C GLY A 79 -7.30 0.99 -22.34
N ASP A 80 -7.41 2.11 -23.03
CA ASP A 80 -6.30 3.01 -23.33
C ASP A 80 -6.22 4.11 -22.26
N MET A 81 -5.33 3.94 -21.29
CA MET A 81 -5.07 4.92 -20.23
C MET A 81 -4.05 6.00 -20.62
N GLY A 82 -3.57 5.96 -21.86
CA GLY A 82 -2.59 6.91 -22.36
C GLY A 82 -1.15 6.62 -21.95
N VAL A 83 -0.31 7.65 -22.07
CA VAL A 83 1.12 7.60 -21.77
C VAL A 83 1.42 8.38 -20.50
N SER A 84 2.20 7.79 -19.61
CA SER A 84 2.62 8.43 -18.36
C SER A 84 3.54 9.62 -18.67
N TYR A 85 3.21 10.77 -18.09
CA TYR A 85 4.04 11.96 -18.21
C TYR A 85 5.46 11.77 -17.66
N ASN A 86 5.59 11.11 -16.50
CA ASN A 86 6.88 10.96 -15.82
C ASN A 86 7.73 9.85 -16.44
N TYR A 87 7.11 8.72 -16.79
CA TYR A 87 7.81 7.50 -17.22
C TYR A 87 7.93 7.35 -18.73
N ARG A 88 7.13 8.09 -19.52
CA ARG A 88 7.10 8.01 -20.98
C ARG A 88 6.75 6.62 -21.52
N LEU A 89 6.06 5.84 -20.74
CA LEU A 89 5.56 4.50 -21.03
C LEU A 89 4.03 4.48 -20.95
N PRO A 90 3.36 3.50 -21.58
CA PRO A 90 1.93 3.32 -21.41
C PRO A 90 1.56 3.25 -19.91
N VAL A 91 0.52 3.98 -19.51
CA VAL A 91 0.11 4.07 -18.09
C VAL A 91 -0.18 2.70 -17.52
N PHE A 92 -0.77 1.79 -18.30
CA PHE A 92 -1.07 0.43 -17.85
C PHE A 92 0.19 -0.35 -17.49
N GLU A 93 1.26 -0.24 -18.27
CA GLU A 93 2.55 -0.91 -17.99
C GLU A 93 3.17 -0.38 -16.70
N VAL A 94 3.18 0.95 -16.54
CA VAL A 94 3.69 1.58 -15.33
C VAL A 94 2.89 1.15 -14.10
N ILE A 95 1.56 1.19 -14.17
CA ILE A 95 0.71 0.74 -13.07
C ILE A 95 0.98 -0.73 -12.73
N TRP A 96 1.06 -1.59 -13.75
CA TRP A 96 1.26 -3.03 -13.53
C TRP A 96 2.59 -3.36 -12.87
N GLU A 97 3.66 -2.68 -13.26
CA GLU A 97 4.99 -2.83 -12.65
C GLU A 97 4.95 -2.49 -11.15
N TYR A 98 4.47 -1.28 -10.82
CA TYR A 98 4.42 -0.85 -9.41
C TYR A 98 3.37 -1.56 -8.59
N PHE A 99 2.24 -1.92 -9.18
CA PHE A 99 1.19 -2.71 -8.50
C PHE A 99 1.68 -4.10 -8.14
N SER A 100 2.35 -4.79 -9.06
CA SER A 100 2.91 -6.13 -8.83
C SER A 100 3.91 -6.13 -7.68
N PHE A 101 4.82 -5.15 -7.66
CA PHE A 101 5.76 -4.95 -6.56
C PHE A 101 5.02 -4.69 -5.23
N THR A 102 4.07 -3.76 -5.24
CA THR A 102 3.30 -3.38 -4.05
C THR A 102 2.51 -4.57 -3.51
N LEU A 103 1.90 -5.37 -4.39
CA LEU A 103 1.13 -6.56 -3.99
C LEU A 103 2.00 -7.58 -3.26
N VAL A 104 3.17 -7.90 -3.82
CA VAL A 104 4.12 -8.84 -3.18
C VAL A 104 4.62 -8.29 -1.85
N PHE A 105 5.06 -7.04 -1.84
CA PHE A 105 5.59 -6.40 -0.64
C PHE A 105 4.54 -6.28 0.48
N ALA A 106 3.32 -5.85 0.15
CA ALA A 106 2.21 -5.77 1.10
C ALA A 106 1.81 -7.15 1.63
N SER A 107 1.80 -8.18 0.77
CA SER A 107 1.49 -9.55 1.17
C SER A 107 2.52 -10.08 2.18
N ILE A 108 3.81 -9.91 1.91
CA ILE A 108 4.88 -10.30 2.84
C ILE A 108 4.73 -9.56 4.16
N SER A 109 4.54 -8.23 4.10
CA SER A 109 4.35 -7.42 5.30
C SER A 109 3.13 -7.88 6.11
N PHE A 110 2.01 -8.15 5.46
CA PHE A 110 0.78 -8.62 6.11
C PHE A 110 0.97 -9.98 6.80
N ILE A 111 1.62 -10.93 6.13
CA ILE A 111 1.93 -12.24 6.71
C ILE A 111 2.80 -12.09 7.96
N LEU A 112 3.82 -11.24 7.89
CA LEU A 112 4.69 -10.96 9.04
C LEU A 112 3.92 -10.29 10.17
N GLN A 113 3.08 -9.30 9.87
CA GLN A 113 2.24 -8.62 10.85
C GLN A 113 1.34 -9.60 11.59
N MET A 114 0.61 -10.43 10.88
CA MET A 114 -0.31 -11.40 11.46
C MET A 114 0.44 -12.45 12.29
N SER A 115 1.50 -13.03 11.73
CA SER A 115 2.29 -14.07 12.41
C SER A 115 2.92 -13.57 13.71
N LEU A 116 3.57 -12.39 13.65
CA LEU A 116 4.21 -11.79 14.81
C LEU A 116 3.19 -11.34 15.86
N SER A 117 2.05 -10.80 15.44
CA SER A 117 0.99 -10.38 16.36
C SER A 117 0.36 -11.55 17.12
N ILE A 118 0.05 -12.64 16.40
CA ILE A 118 -0.47 -13.86 17.01
C ILE A 118 0.56 -14.45 17.97
N TRP A 119 1.81 -14.58 17.51
CA TRP A 119 2.89 -15.10 18.36
C TRP A 119 3.07 -14.28 19.63
N LEU A 120 3.09 -12.95 19.52
CA LEU A 120 3.27 -12.04 20.64
C LEU A 120 2.09 -12.11 21.63
N ALA A 121 0.85 -12.15 21.13
CA ALA A 121 -0.35 -12.27 21.95
C ALA A 121 -0.35 -13.60 22.72
N LEU A 122 -0.10 -14.72 22.05
CA LEU A 122 0.01 -16.03 22.67
C LEU A 122 1.13 -16.10 23.71
N TRP A 123 2.29 -15.50 23.41
CA TRP A 123 3.42 -15.47 24.32
C TRP A 123 3.11 -14.71 25.61
N VAL A 124 2.47 -13.53 25.49
CA VAL A 124 2.06 -12.72 26.66
C VAL A 124 1.03 -13.45 27.51
N ILE A 125 -0.01 -14.02 26.90
CA ILE A 125 -1.05 -14.78 27.60
C ILE A 125 -0.46 -16.00 28.32
N LYS A 126 0.41 -16.75 27.65
CA LYS A 126 1.07 -17.94 28.24
C LYS A 126 1.93 -17.59 29.46
N LYS A 127 2.62 -16.46 29.44
CA LYS A 127 3.49 -16.03 30.55
C LYS A 127 2.73 -15.59 31.80
N ARG A 128 1.45 -15.20 31.66
CA ARG A 128 0.56 -14.75 32.78
C ARG A 128 1.17 -13.67 33.68
N LYS A 129 2.16 -12.90 33.21
CA LYS A 129 2.82 -11.84 33.97
C LYS A 129 2.20 -10.49 33.66
N LYS A 130 1.49 -9.88 34.62
CA LYS A 130 0.82 -8.58 34.48
C LYS A 130 1.75 -7.45 34.00
N TRP A 131 3.01 -7.42 34.47
CA TRP A 131 3.95 -6.39 34.07
C TRP A 131 4.34 -6.53 32.59
N LEU A 132 4.56 -7.78 32.13
CA LEU A 132 4.89 -8.07 30.73
C LEU A 132 3.76 -7.68 29.79
N ASP A 133 2.54 -8.03 30.17
CA ASP A 133 1.33 -7.65 29.44
C ASP A 133 1.22 -6.13 29.33
N LYS A 134 1.34 -5.42 30.44
CA LYS A 134 1.30 -3.96 30.46
C LYS A 134 2.43 -3.33 29.63
N PHE A 135 3.64 -3.89 29.71
CA PHE A 135 4.78 -3.40 28.93
C PHE A 135 4.56 -3.57 27.42
N VAL A 136 4.18 -4.77 26.97
CA VAL A 136 3.96 -5.04 25.55
C VAL A 136 2.79 -4.23 25.00
N THR A 137 1.69 -4.13 25.78
CA THR A 137 0.53 -3.33 25.37
C THR A 137 0.89 -1.85 25.24
N ASN A 138 1.58 -1.27 26.23
CA ASN A 138 1.97 0.13 26.17
C ASN A 138 2.98 0.41 25.05
N SER A 139 3.94 -0.49 24.84
CA SER A 139 4.91 -0.36 23.71
C SER A 139 4.21 -0.44 22.37
N SER A 140 3.23 -1.33 22.22
CA SER A 140 2.41 -1.42 21.01
C SER A 140 1.61 -0.13 20.78
N LEU A 141 0.97 0.41 21.81
CA LEU A 141 0.25 1.69 21.72
C LEU A 141 1.19 2.85 21.34
N PHE A 142 2.38 2.88 21.93
CA PHE A 142 3.40 3.88 21.61
C PHE A 142 3.81 3.81 20.12
N ILE A 143 4.15 2.62 19.63
CA ILE A 143 4.52 2.43 18.22
C ILE A 143 3.34 2.81 17.30
N TYR A 144 2.13 2.39 17.64
CA TYR A 144 0.92 2.73 16.87
C TYR A 144 0.64 4.24 16.80
N SER A 145 1.01 4.98 17.86
CA SER A 145 0.83 6.44 17.90
C SER A 145 1.81 7.20 17.01
N ILE A 146 2.91 6.56 16.59
CA ILE A 146 3.90 7.18 15.71
C ILE A 146 3.41 7.05 14.25
N PRO A 147 3.27 8.14 13.48
CA PRO A 147 2.99 8.03 12.06
C PRO A 147 4.05 7.17 11.35
N ALA A 148 3.61 6.24 10.49
CA ALA A 148 4.52 5.28 9.86
C ALA A 148 5.70 5.94 9.10
N PHE A 149 5.47 7.09 8.46
CA PHE A 149 6.54 7.82 7.79
C PHE A 149 7.59 8.36 8.76
N VAL A 150 7.18 8.80 9.97
CA VAL A 150 8.12 9.25 11.02
C VAL A 150 8.98 8.09 11.51
N LEU A 151 8.35 6.94 11.74
CA LEU A 151 9.07 5.71 12.10
C LEU A 151 10.07 5.31 11.00
N GLY A 152 9.65 5.36 9.73
CA GLY A 152 10.53 5.07 8.58
C GLY A 152 11.74 6.00 8.51
N VAL A 153 11.51 7.32 8.63
CA VAL A 153 12.60 8.31 8.63
C VAL A 153 13.55 8.08 9.81
N ALA A 154 13.02 7.80 11.01
CA ALA A 154 13.86 7.51 12.17
C ALA A 154 14.72 6.25 11.98
N LEU A 155 14.15 5.18 11.40
CA LEU A 155 14.89 3.96 11.09
C LEU A 155 15.99 4.22 10.04
N ILE A 156 15.70 4.96 8.97
CA ILE A 156 16.70 5.35 7.96
C ILE A 156 17.81 6.16 8.62
N TYR A 157 17.46 7.16 9.44
CA TYR A 157 18.45 7.98 10.13
C TYR A 157 19.38 7.16 11.03
N ILE A 158 18.82 6.27 11.83
CA ILE A 158 19.61 5.45 12.76
C ILE A 158 20.42 4.40 11.99
N PHE A 159 19.77 3.60 11.17
CA PHE A 159 20.39 2.40 10.60
C PHE A 159 21.13 2.64 9.28
N SER A 160 20.71 3.63 8.48
CA SER A 160 21.38 3.92 7.21
C SER A 160 22.40 5.05 7.36
N VAL A 161 22.02 6.17 8.00
CA VAL A 161 22.90 7.36 8.08
C VAL A 161 23.95 7.21 9.18
N ASN A 162 23.56 6.82 10.41
CA ASN A 162 24.50 6.77 11.53
C ASN A 162 25.28 5.45 11.57
N LEU A 163 24.61 4.32 11.34
CA LEU A 163 25.21 3.00 11.47
C LEU A 163 25.74 2.42 10.14
N ASN A 164 25.34 3.01 9.01
CA ASN A 164 25.70 2.54 7.66
C ASN A 164 25.40 1.05 7.42
N LEU A 165 24.31 0.53 8.04
CA LEU A 165 23.93 -0.87 7.95
C LEU A 165 22.99 -1.16 6.78
N PHE A 166 22.23 -0.19 6.32
CA PHE A 166 21.23 -0.33 5.26
C PHE A 166 21.30 0.81 4.26
N PRO A 167 20.83 0.62 3.01
CA PRO A 167 20.73 1.68 2.02
C PRO A 167 19.76 2.79 2.47
N ILE A 168 20.05 4.04 2.07
CA ILE A 168 19.20 5.19 2.38
C ILE A 168 17.94 5.19 1.52
N SER A 169 18.05 4.75 0.25
CA SER A 169 16.97 4.81 -0.74
C SER A 169 17.19 3.82 -1.89
N GLY A 170 16.18 3.69 -2.75
CA GLY A 170 16.23 2.82 -3.91
C GLY A 170 15.70 1.41 -3.62
N LEU A 171 15.52 0.64 -4.70
CA LEU A 171 15.12 -0.78 -4.65
C LEU A 171 16.29 -1.72 -4.96
N LYS A 172 17.38 -1.16 -5.45
CA LYS A 172 18.60 -1.88 -5.83
C LYS A 172 19.82 -0.95 -5.83
N SER A 173 21.01 -1.51 -5.68
CA SER A 173 22.27 -0.79 -5.79
C SER A 173 22.59 -0.37 -7.22
N LEU A 174 23.51 0.58 -7.41
CA LEU A 174 23.90 1.09 -8.73
C LEU A 174 24.55 0.02 -9.62
N ASP A 175 25.26 -0.90 -9.03
CA ASP A 175 25.96 -2.00 -9.70
C ASP A 175 25.16 -3.31 -9.73
N TYR A 176 23.88 -3.26 -9.36
CA TYR A 176 22.99 -4.42 -9.27
C TYR A 176 23.03 -5.33 -10.50
N ASP A 177 22.99 -4.72 -11.70
CA ASP A 177 22.89 -5.47 -12.96
C ASP A 177 24.19 -6.27 -13.27
N ASN A 178 25.31 -5.93 -12.62
CA ASN A 178 26.57 -6.63 -12.72
C ASN A 178 26.79 -7.73 -11.65
N LEU A 179 25.86 -7.83 -10.69
CA LEU A 179 25.96 -8.82 -9.61
C LEU A 179 25.53 -10.23 -10.06
N PRO A 180 26.12 -11.29 -9.51
CA PRO A 180 25.59 -12.65 -9.65
C PRO A 180 24.16 -12.74 -9.10
N PHE A 181 23.34 -13.64 -9.63
CA PHE A 181 21.94 -13.80 -9.27
C PHE A 181 21.66 -13.82 -7.75
N PHE A 182 22.45 -14.57 -6.96
CA PHE A 182 22.29 -14.65 -5.52
C PHE A 182 22.55 -13.30 -4.83
N SER A 183 23.57 -12.57 -5.28
CA SER A 183 23.88 -11.23 -4.78
C SER A 183 22.81 -10.20 -5.16
N GLN A 184 22.19 -10.34 -6.32
CA GLN A 184 21.04 -9.50 -6.71
C GLN A 184 19.84 -9.70 -5.77
N VAL A 185 19.57 -10.95 -5.36
CA VAL A 185 18.49 -11.24 -4.40
C VAL A 185 18.81 -10.63 -3.04
N LEU A 186 20.04 -10.80 -2.55
CA LEU A 186 20.45 -10.22 -1.27
C LEU A 186 20.43 -8.69 -1.29
N ASP A 187 20.84 -8.07 -2.39
CA ASP A 187 20.78 -6.62 -2.57
C ASP A 187 19.36 -6.09 -2.47
N LYS A 188 18.42 -6.71 -3.19
CA LYS A 188 16.99 -6.33 -3.08
C LYS A 188 16.45 -6.51 -1.66
N ILE A 189 16.74 -7.64 -1.02
CA ILE A 189 16.32 -7.87 0.37
C ILE A 189 16.87 -6.76 1.26
N HIS A 190 18.14 -6.42 1.12
CA HIS A 190 18.81 -5.39 1.91
C HIS A 190 18.13 -4.01 1.79
N HIS A 191 17.69 -3.62 0.58
CA HIS A 191 16.95 -2.39 0.35
C HIS A 191 15.52 -2.42 0.94
N LEU A 192 14.92 -3.61 1.04
CA LEU A 192 13.55 -3.77 1.51
C LEU A 192 13.42 -3.95 3.03
N VAL A 193 14.51 -4.20 3.77
CA VAL A 193 14.46 -4.48 5.22
C VAL A 193 13.83 -3.33 5.99
N LEU A 194 14.32 -2.10 5.85
CA LEU A 194 13.79 -0.96 6.62
C LEU A 194 12.34 -0.61 6.27
N PRO A 195 11.93 -0.54 5.01
CA PRO A 195 10.52 -0.39 4.65
C PRO A 195 9.64 -1.51 5.22
N LEU A 196 10.11 -2.75 5.18
CA LEU A 196 9.38 -3.90 5.69
C LEU A 196 9.23 -3.84 7.22
N ILE A 197 10.29 -3.49 7.95
CA ILE A 197 10.24 -3.28 9.40
C ILE A 197 9.26 -2.15 9.74
N THR A 198 9.30 -1.04 9.01
CA THR A 198 8.42 0.11 9.23
C THR A 198 6.94 -0.29 9.14
N LEU A 199 6.55 -0.95 8.05
CA LEU A 199 5.16 -1.39 7.86
C LEU A 199 4.77 -2.49 8.85
N THR A 200 5.68 -3.44 9.09
CA THR A 200 5.41 -4.56 9.99
C THR A 200 5.25 -4.10 11.42
N ALA A 201 6.09 -3.20 11.92
CA ALA A 201 6.01 -2.70 13.28
C ALA A 201 4.67 -2.00 13.58
N ALA A 202 4.23 -1.13 12.66
CA ALA A 202 2.96 -0.44 12.77
C ALA A 202 1.77 -1.42 12.77
N GLY A 203 1.78 -2.40 11.88
CA GLY A 203 0.73 -3.40 11.77
C GLY A 203 0.73 -4.38 12.95
N VAL A 204 1.89 -4.82 13.43
CA VAL A 204 1.99 -5.68 14.63
C VAL A 204 1.40 -4.97 15.84
N ALA A 205 1.68 -3.69 16.01
CA ALA A 205 1.14 -2.91 17.13
C ALA A 205 -0.40 -2.87 17.11
N LEU A 206 -1.00 -2.70 15.93
CA LEU A 206 -2.44 -2.70 15.73
C LEU A 206 -3.06 -4.08 15.95
N PHE A 207 -2.58 -5.10 15.23
CA PHE A 207 -3.17 -6.44 15.26
C PHE A 207 -2.96 -7.14 16.60
N TYR A 208 -1.82 -6.93 17.27
CA TYR A 208 -1.59 -7.45 18.62
C TYR A 208 -2.71 -7.05 19.59
N LYS A 209 -3.08 -5.77 19.57
CA LYS A 209 -4.14 -5.27 20.45
C LYS A 209 -5.46 -5.99 20.20
N TYR A 210 -5.91 -6.04 18.92
CA TYR A 210 -7.19 -6.70 18.59
C TYR A 210 -7.17 -8.20 18.89
N ILE A 211 -6.09 -8.89 18.55
CA ILE A 211 -5.97 -10.33 18.80
C ILE A 211 -5.99 -10.60 20.31
N LYS A 212 -5.24 -9.80 21.08
CA LYS A 212 -5.18 -9.97 22.53
C LYS A 212 -6.55 -9.73 23.18
N GLU A 213 -7.23 -8.63 22.86
CA GLU A 213 -8.56 -8.33 23.38
C GLU A 213 -9.55 -9.47 23.06
N SER A 214 -9.57 -9.93 21.81
CA SER A 214 -10.43 -11.05 21.40
C SER A 214 -10.12 -12.34 22.16
N MET A 215 -8.84 -12.62 22.42
CA MET A 215 -8.43 -13.80 23.18
C MET A 215 -8.79 -13.68 24.66
N ASP A 216 -8.62 -12.51 25.25
CA ASP A 216 -9.03 -12.25 26.65
C ASP A 216 -10.55 -12.41 26.82
N ASP A 217 -11.34 -11.90 25.87
CA ASP A 217 -12.80 -12.05 25.85
C ASP A 217 -13.21 -13.54 25.81
N VAL A 218 -12.60 -14.33 24.93
CA VAL A 218 -12.87 -15.77 24.86
C VAL A 218 -12.45 -16.49 26.15
N LEU A 219 -11.28 -16.18 26.69
CA LEU A 219 -10.78 -16.82 27.91
C LEU A 219 -11.60 -16.52 29.16
N ASN A 220 -12.34 -15.41 29.18
CA ASN A 220 -13.24 -15.00 30.25
C ASN A 220 -14.69 -15.49 30.10
N GLN A 221 -15.01 -16.20 29.00
CA GLN A 221 -16.35 -16.78 28.83
C GLN A 221 -16.60 -17.92 29.81
N THR A 222 -17.82 -17.97 30.32
CA THR A 222 -18.24 -18.92 31.38
C THR A 222 -17.95 -20.39 30.99
N PHE A 223 -18.13 -20.77 29.71
CA PHE A 223 -17.87 -22.15 29.31
C PHE A 223 -16.36 -22.49 29.37
N VAL A 224 -15.45 -21.55 29.08
CA VAL A 224 -14.00 -21.77 29.18
C VAL A 224 -13.58 -21.86 30.63
N ILE A 225 -14.18 -21.05 31.52
CA ILE A 225 -13.93 -21.10 32.98
C ILE A 225 -14.37 -22.45 33.51
N ASN A 226 -15.56 -22.94 33.15
CA ASN A 226 -16.08 -24.23 33.58
C ASN A 226 -15.22 -25.40 33.07
N LEU A 227 -14.74 -25.36 31.81
CA LEU A 227 -13.82 -26.38 31.30
C LEU A 227 -12.49 -26.43 32.03
N LYS A 228 -11.98 -25.28 32.48
CA LYS A 228 -10.74 -25.23 33.28
C LYS A 228 -10.94 -25.82 34.68
N SER A 229 -12.09 -25.63 35.34
CA SER A 229 -12.39 -26.18 36.67
C SER A 229 -12.49 -27.71 36.64
N VAL A 230 -13.12 -28.29 35.60
CA VAL A 230 -13.24 -29.76 35.42
C VAL A 230 -11.88 -30.42 35.13
N ARG A 231 -10.92 -29.70 34.51
CA ARG A 231 -9.59 -30.27 34.21
C ARG A 231 -8.59 -30.16 35.36
N SER A 232 -8.94 -29.44 36.41
CA SER A 232 -8.08 -29.24 37.58
C SER A 232 -8.38 -30.26 38.72
N GLU A 233 -9.39 -31.10 38.56
CA GLU A 233 -9.63 -32.31 39.31
C GLU A 233 -8.99 -33.54 38.65
#